data_14bfb25e50227002d30a7aa1ccbb9cb9
#
_entry.id   14bfb25e50227002d30a7aa1ccbb9cb9
#
_cell.length_a   1.000
_cell.length_b   1.000
_cell.length_c   1.000
_cell.angle_alpha   90.00
_cell.angle_beta   90.00
_cell.angle_gamma   90.00
#
_symmetry.space_group_name_H-M   'P 1'
#
loop_
_entity.id
_entity.type
_entity.pdbx_description
1 polymer ?
#
loop_
_entity_poly.entity_id
_entity_poly.type
_entity_poly.pdbx_seq_one_letter_code
_entity_poly.pdbx_strand_id
1 'polypeptide(L)'
;MQAEGFISRWPMETLSVRGYVEALAQLPAILRLRSELLHYLLKVERPDVFLGVDAPDFNLGVETRLKQEGIATIHLVSPSIWAWRGGRIHKIARAVDRVLCLFPFEPEIYEKAGIAASYVGHPLASEIPEIVDQVGAKESLEIDSITIAVLPGSRQSEIELIGPLFFETMAILANQFKGQNLHFVLPVAAPHLRPAIEGLRQQLVASHPGIQLILLDGDANLALAAADVVLIASGTATLQAALWKKPMVISYKVPWLTAQIMKRQGYLPYVGLPNILCGEFVVPELLQDAAKPEDLAREVMHWLNHPEAVQALQKRFEELHRILKRPTGLLVAQAIEQT
;
A
#
# COMPACT_ATOMS: atom_id res chain seq x y z
N MET A 1 10.60 -0.83 15.14
CA MET A 1 11.88 -0.10 15.37
C MET A 1 12.01 0.35 16.83
N GLN A 2 11.07 1.10 17.43
CA GLN A 2 11.17 1.47 18.87
C GLN A 2 11.21 0.25 19.79
N ALA A 3 10.40 -0.79 19.48
CA ALA A 3 10.44 -2.06 20.23
C ALA A 3 11.80 -2.77 20.18
N GLU A 4 12.62 -2.47 19.18
CA GLU A 4 13.97 -3.00 18.98
C GLU A 4 15.06 -2.01 19.44
N GLY A 5 14.69 -1.04 20.30
CA GLY A 5 15.64 -0.09 20.87
C GLY A 5 16.02 1.11 19.99
N PHE A 6 15.33 1.30 18.85
CA PHE A 6 15.57 2.48 18.01
C PHE A 6 15.07 3.75 18.72
N ILE A 7 15.95 4.75 18.83
CA ILE A 7 15.65 6.05 19.43
C ILE A 7 15.40 7.07 18.33
N SER A 8 14.14 7.56 18.22
CA SER A 8 13.81 8.64 17.31
C SER A 8 14.25 9.99 17.87
N ARG A 9 15.03 10.75 17.12
CA ARG A 9 15.45 12.12 17.50
C ARG A 9 14.43 13.19 17.15
N TRP A 10 13.60 12.93 16.15
CA TRP A 10 12.57 13.87 15.68
C TRP A 10 11.21 13.19 15.64
N PRO A 11 10.12 13.94 15.87
CA PRO A 11 8.78 13.40 15.73
C PRO A 11 8.51 12.95 14.29
N MET A 12 8.01 11.73 14.10
CA MET A 12 7.68 11.17 12.78
C MET A 12 6.57 11.97 12.09
N GLU A 13 5.70 12.60 12.86
CA GLU A 13 4.59 13.43 12.40
C GLU A 13 5.05 14.60 11.54
N THR A 14 6.26 15.11 11.75
CA THR A 14 6.84 16.23 10.95
C THR A 14 7.00 15.85 9.48
N LEU A 15 7.22 14.57 9.16
CA LEU A 15 7.35 14.06 7.79
C LEU A 15 6.08 13.39 7.27
N SER A 16 5.09 13.15 8.14
CA SER A 16 3.82 12.51 7.80
C SER A 16 2.83 13.51 7.19
N VAL A 17 3.19 14.10 6.06
CA VAL A 17 2.39 15.13 5.39
C VAL A 17 1.24 14.49 4.61
N ARG A 18 0.01 14.95 4.83
CA ARG A 18 -1.23 14.36 4.32
C ARG A 18 -1.88 15.23 3.22
N GLY A 19 -1.21 15.40 2.09
CA GLY A 19 -1.77 16.11 0.94
C GLY A 19 -0.90 17.25 0.41
N TYR A 20 -1.16 17.70 -0.83
CA TYR A 20 -0.34 18.73 -1.49
C TYR A 20 -0.38 20.09 -0.79
N VAL A 21 -1.53 20.48 -0.27
CA VAL A 21 -1.70 21.80 0.41
C VAL A 21 -0.98 21.78 1.75
N GLU A 22 -1.13 20.71 2.53
CA GLU A 22 -0.42 20.54 3.80
C GLU A 22 1.10 20.41 3.58
N ALA A 23 1.52 19.72 2.49
CA ALA A 23 2.92 19.61 2.11
C ALA A 23 3.55 20.99 1.85
N LEU A 24 2.83 21.88 1.16
CA LEU A 24 3.29 23.25 0.92
C LEU A 24 3.35 24.06 2.22
N ALA A 25 2.37 23.92 3.10
CA ALA A 25 2.35 24.62 4.39
C ALA A 25 3.47 24.14 5.33
N GLN A 26 3.82 22.85 5.28
CA GLN A 26 4.88 22.26 6.13
C GLN A 26 6.27 22.29 5.48
N LEU A 27 6.39 22.75 4.24
CA LEU A 27 7.67 22.78 3.52
C LEU A 27 8.80 23.50 4.30
N PRO A 28 8.58 24.65 4.96
CA PRO A 28 9.63 25.28 5.78
C PRO A 28 10.11 24.40 6.94
N ALA A 29 9.19 23.70 7.62
CA ALA A 29 9.52 22.79 8.71
C ALA A 29 10.31 21.57 8.22
N ILE A 30 9.90 21.00 7.09
CA ILE A 30 10.60 19.87 6.44
C ILE A 30 12.02 20.28 6.01
N LEU A 31 12.18 21.48 5.43
CA LEU A 31 13.49 22.00 5.03
C LEU A 31 14.40 22.27 6.23
N ARG A 32 13.83 22.80 7.32
CA ARG A 32 14.54 23.02 8.57
C ARG A 32 14.99 21.68 9.17
N LEU A 33 14.10 20.70 9.28
CA LEU A 33 14.42 19.36 9.76
C LEU A 33 15.54 18.72 8.94
N ARG A 34 15.49 18.84 7.60
CA ARG A 34 16.55 18.34 6.71
C ARG A 34 17.88 19.01 6.98
N SER A 35 17.89 20.33 7.22
CA SER A 35 19.10 21.07 7.56
C SER A 35 19.67 20.65 8.91
N GLU A 36 18.83 20.48 9.92
CA GLU A 36 19.22 20.01 11.24
C GLU A 36 19.79 18.58 11.19
N LEU A 37 19.12 17.67 10.45
CA LEU A 37 19.60 16.32 10.22
C LEU A 37 20.97 16.30 9.54
N LEU A 38 21.16 17.08 8.47
CA LEU A 38 22.44 17.18 7.76
C LEU A 38 23.53 17.75 8.67
N HIS A 39 23.22 18.80 9.45
CA HIS A 39 24.18 19.34 10.41
C HIS A 39 24.62 18.29 11.44
N TYR A 40 23.63 17.57 11.99
CA TYR A 40 23.90 16.50 12.96
C TYR A 40 24.78 15.40 12.34
N LEU A 41 24.41 14.88 11.16
CA LEU A 41 25.14 13.79 10.50
C LEU A 41 26.54 14.19 10.03
N LEU A 42 26.75 15.46 9.63
CA LEU A 42 28.04 15.92 9.12
C LEU A 42 29.01 16.44 10.20
N LYS A 43 28.46 16.98 11.33
CA LYS A 43 29.26 17.69 12.32
C LYS A 43 29.30 17.01 13.69
N VAL A 44 28.34 16.16 14.00
CA VAL A 44 28.23 15.52 15.33
C VAL A 44 28.50 14.03 15.24
N GLU A 45 27.73 13.29 14.42
CA GLU A 45 27.79 11.83 14.40
C GLU A 45 28.79 11.30 13.38
N ARG A 46 28.79 11.86 12.18
CA ARG A 46 29.59 11.45 11.02
C ARG A 46 29.60 9.92 10.84
N PRO A 47 28.45 9.30 10.48
CA PRO A 47 28.35 7.85 10.33
C PRO A 47 29.16 7.36 9.13
N ASP A 48 29.56 6.11 9.14
CA ASP A 48 30.21 5.46 8.00
C ASP A 48 29.22 5.24 6.85
N VAL A 49 27.97 4.88 7.18
CA VAL A 49 26.89 4.61 6.22
C VAL A 49 25.62 5.29 6.66
N PHE A 50 24.91 5.89 5.70
CA PHE A 50 23.55 6.40 5.88
C PHE A 50 22.55 5.52 5.13
N LEU A 51 21.55 5.01 5.82
CA LEU A 51 20.42 4.28 5.24
C LEU A 51 19.18 5.17 5.21
N GLY A 52 18.81 5.66 4.02
CA GLY A 52 17.53 6.32 3.79
C GLY A 52 16.44 5.27 3.53
N VAL A 53 15.32 5.38 4.22
CA VAL A 53 14.18 4.46 4.06
C VAL A 53 12.99 5.20 3.47
N ASP A 54 12.55 4.80 2.26
CA ASP A 54 11.42 5.42 1.54
C ASP A 54 11.52 6.97 1.45
N ALA A 55 10.40 7.68 1.39
CA ALA A 55 10.33 9.16 1.33
C ALA A 55 11.39 9.81 0.39
N PRO A 56 11.45 9.43 -0.90
CA PRO A 56 12.54 9.81 -1.79
C PRO A 56 12.66 11.33 -2.03
N ASP A 57 11.57 12.08 -1.88
CA ASP A 57 11.61 13.55 -2.01
C ASP A 57 12.37 14.22 -0.85
N PHE A 58 12.43 13.57 0.31
CA PHE A 58 13.23 14.00 1.45
C PHE A 58 14.63 13.37 1.41
N ASN A 59 14.69 12.03 1.39
CA ASN A 59 15.93 11.26 1.57
C ASN A 59 16.95 11.49 0.44
N LEU A 60 16.55 11.50 -0.83
CA LEU A 60 17.49 11.73 -1.94
C LEU A 60 18.24 13.06 -1.83
N GLY A 61 17.66 14.07 -1.17
CA GLY A 61 18.35 15.33 -0.91
C GLY A 61 19.40 15.23 0.19
N VAL A 62 19.12 14.45 1.25
CA VAL A 62 20.05 14.16 2.34
C VAL A 62 21.19 13.27 1.81
N GLU A 63 20.86 12.16 1.16
CA GLU A 63 21.80 11.20 0.59
C GLU A 63 22.78 11.88 -0.39
N THR A 64 22.27 12.73 -1.29
CA THR A 64 23.15 13.48 -2.22
C THR A 64 24.21 14.28 -1.47
N ARG A 65 23.81 14.95 -0.39
CA ARG A 65 24.72 15.79 0.39
C ARG A 65 25.74 14.96 1.17
N LEU A 66 25.29 13.86 1.78
CA LEU A 66 26.15 12.95 2.53
C LEU A 66 27.19 12.28 1.62
N LYS A 67 26.76 11.79 0.46
CA LYS A 67 27.64 11.19 -0.55
C LYS A 67 28.71 12.17 -1.03
N GLN A 68 28.39 13.44 -1.24
CA GLN A 68 29.36 14.50 -1.57
C GLN A 68 30.42 14.72 -0.50
N GLU A 69 30.10 14.42 0.77
CA GLU A 69 31.03 14.52 1.91
C GLU A 69 31.73 13.20 2.21
N GLY A 70 31.59 12.19 1.32
CA GLY A 70 32.27 10.89 1.42
C GLY A 70 31.64 9.91 2.39
N ILE A 71 30.38 10.13 2.81
CA ILE A 71 29.60 9.17 3.59
C ILE A 71 28.87 8.25 2.63
N ALA A 72 29.01 6.95 2.79
CA ALA A 72 28.33 5.96 1.98
C ALA A 72 26.79 6.03 2.17
N THR A 73 26.04 5.88 1.09
CA THR A 73 24.59 6.09 1.10
C THR A 73 23.83 4.93 0.47
N ILE A 74 22.86 4.40 1.19
CA ILE A 74 21.97 3.32 0.76
C ILE A 74 20.54 3.82 0.83
N HIS A 75 19.76 3.54 -0.21
CA HIS A 75 18.31 3.83 -0.21
C HIS A 75 17.52 2.53 -0.17
N LEU A 76 16.77 2.30 0.88
CA LEU A 76 15.85 1.17 1.02
C LEU A 76 14.44 1.63 0.60
N VAL A 77 13.75 0.81 -0.15
CA VAL A 77 12.49 1.06 -0.85
C VAL A 77 12.68 1.88 -2.12
N SER A 78 12.87 1.18 -3.23
CA SER A 78 12.98 1.79 -4.55
C SER A 78 11.83 2.77 -4.83
N PRO A 79 12.10 4.03 -5.18
CA PRO A 79 11.04 4.89 -5.71
C PRO A 79 10.39 4.26 -6.94
N SER A 80 9.07 4.36 -7.07
CA SER A 80 8.28 3.71 -8.14
C SER A 80 8.54 4.31 -9.53
N ILE A 81 9.82 4.43 -9.93
CA ILE A 81 10.25 4.98 -11.22
C ILE A 81 9.84 4.11 -12.41
N TRP A 82 9.54 2.86 -12.16
CA TRP A 82 9.01 1.90 -13.13
C TRP A 82 7.54 2.17 -13.49
N ALA A 83 6.78 2.82 -12.61
CA ALA A 83 5.38 3.17 -12.85
C ALA A 83 5.23 4.60 -13.40
N TRP A 84 6.06 5.54 -12.94
CA TRP A 84 5.99 6.95 -13.29
C TRP A 84 7.29 7.69 -12.94
N ARG A 85 7.52 8.89 -13.51
CA ARG A 85 8.70 9.72 -13.25
C ARG A 85 10.06 9.01 -13.44
N GLY A 86 10.20 8.20 -14.49
CA GLY A 86 11.44 7.48 -14.81
C GLY A 86 12.71 8.36 -14.85
N GLY A 87 12.58 9.64 -15.17
CA GLY A 87 13.71 10.60 -15.12
C GLY A 87 14.34 10.80 -13.73
N ARG A 88 13.66 10.36 -12.64
CA ARG A 88 14.28 10.36 -11.29
C ARG A 88 15.53 9.51 -11.17
N ILE A 89 15.73 8.55 -12.07
CA ILE A 89 16.91 7.68 -12.04
C ILE A 89 18.21 8.45 -12.01
N HIS A 90 18.32 9.57 -12.73
CA HIS A 90 19.50 10.43 -12.72
C HIS A 90 19.73 11.13 -11.36
N LYS A 91 18.64 11.43 -10.62
CA LYS A 91 18.76 11.98 -9.27
C LYS A 91 19.20 10.90 -8.28
N ILE A 92 18.67 9.70 -8.42
CA ILE A 92 19.04 8.54 -7.59
C ILE A 92 20.51 8.20 -7.80
N ALA A 93 21.00 8.13 -9.03
CA ALA A 93 22.41 7.85 -9.35
C ALA A 93 23.39 8.80 -8.65
N ARG A 94 22.99 10.07 -8.47
CA ARG A 94 23.81 11.06 -7.78
C ARG A 94 23.71 11.00 -6.26
N ALA A 95 22.61 10.42 -5.77
CA ALA A 95 22.28 10.43 -4.35
C ALA A 95 22.80 9.20 -3.61
N VAL A 96 22.81 8.03 -4.25
CA VAL A 96 23.05 6.77 -3.55
C VAL A 96 24.20 5.96 -4.13
N ASP A 97 24.82 5.14 -3.32
CA ASP A 97 25.79 4.14 -3.75
C ASP A 97 25.09 2.82 -4.08
N ARG A 98 23.98 2.53 -3.38
CA ARG A 98 23.18 1.31 -3.57
C ARG A 98 21.70 1.56 -3.34
N VAL A 99 20.85 0.88 -4.10
CA VAL A 99 19.40 0.82 -3.87
C VAL A 99 19.01 -0.60 -3.41
N LEU A 100 18.24 -0.69 -2.33
CA LEU A 100 17.68 -1.95 -1.86
C LEU A 100 16.21 -2.02 -2.27
N CYS A 101 15.92 -2.95 -3.15
CA CYS A 101 14.66 -3.09 -3.85
C CYS A 101 13.74 -4.08 -3.15
N LEU A 102 12.45 -3.73 -3.03
CA LEU A 102 11.43 -4.61 -2.44
C LEU A 102 10.80 -5.57 -3.47
N PHE A 103 10.93 -5.26 -4.77
CA PHE A 103 10.36 -6.07 -5.84
C PHE A 103 11.45 -6.67 -6.74
N PRO A 104 11.27 -7.91 -7.22
CA PRO A 104 12.31 -8.67 -7.92
C PRO A 104 12.72 -8.08 -9.27
N PHE A 105 11.85 -7.29 -9.92
CA PHE A 105 12.12 -6.67 -11.22
C PHE A 105 12.86 -5.32 -11.14
N GLU A 106 12.91 -4.71 -9.96
CA GLU A 106 13.47 -3.36 -9.78
C GLU A 106 14.99 -3.28 -9.98
N PRO A 107 15.81 -4.25 -9.51
CA PRO A 107 17.28 -4.16 -9.67
C PRO A 107 17.73 -3.96 -11.11
N GLU A 108 17.12 -4.64 -12.07
CA GLU A 108 17.46 -4.54 -13.50
C GLU A 108 17.33 -3.09 -14.03
N ILE A 109 16.38 -2.31 -13.50
CA ILE A 109 16.19 -0.91 -13.89
C ILE A 109 17.38 -0.04 -13.45
N TYR A 110 17.90 -0.30 -12.26
CA TYR A 110 19.04 0.42 -11.69
C TYR A 110 20.36 -0.01 -12.32
N GLU A 111 20.56 -1.30 -12.54
CA GLU A 111 21.73 -1.88 -13.19
C GLU A 111 21.92 -1.32 -14.60
N LYS A 112 20.84 -1.19 -15.39
CA LYS A 112 20.85 -0.53 -16.71
C LYS A 112 21.32 0.93 -16.66
N ALA A 113 21.16 1.58 -15.51
CA ALA A 113 21.61 2.95 -15.27
C ALA A 113 22.98 3.03 -14.56
N GLY A 114 23.67 1.90 -14.35
CA GLY A 114 24.95 1.84 -13.66
C GLY A 114 24.87 2.08 -12.16
N ILE A 115 23.72 1.87 -11.54
CA ILE A 115 23.50 2.03 -10.10
C ILE A 115 23.46 0.63 -9.46
N ALA A 116 24.27 0.40 -8.44
CA ALA A 116 24.22 -0.86 -7.70
C ALA A 116 22.84 -1.02 -7.04
N ALA A 117 22.22 -2.18 -7.24
CA ALA A 117 20.93 -2.50 -6.66
C ALA A 117 20.87 -3.96 -6.20
N SER A 118 20.08 -4.21 -5.16
CA SER A 118 19.90 -5.57 -4.63
C SER A 118 18.43 -5.79 -4.27
N TYR A 119 17.91 -6.94 -4.64
CA TYR A 119 16.58 -7.37 -4.23
C TYR A 119 16.62 -7.96 -2.81
N VAL A 120 15.91 -7.35 -1.87
CA VAL A 120 15.90 -7.76 -0.45
C VAL A 120 14.58 -8.39 0.00
N GLY A 121 13.56 -8.44 -0.89
CA GLY A 121 12.23 -8.93 -0.56
C GLY A 121 11.35 -7.87 0.11
N HIS A 122 10.11 -8.24 0.38
CA HIS A 122 9.13 -7.32 0.95
C HIS A 122 8.78 -7.71 2.39
N PRO A 123 8.91 -6.81 3.38
CA PRO A 123 8.67 -7.12 4.80
C PRO A 123 7.30 -7.74 5.08
N LEU A 124 6.23 -7.24 4.45
CA LEU A 124 4.88 -7.80 4.60
C LEU A 124 4.81 -9.30 4.27
N ALA A 125 5.63 -9.80 3.35
CA ALA A 125 5.64 -11.22 3.00
C ALA A 125 6.25 -12.10 4.10
N SER A 126 7.02 -11.51 5.01
CA SER A 126 7.52 -12.20 6.21
C SER A 126 6.57 -12.09 7.39
N GLU A 127 5.77 -11.01 7.45
CA GLU A 127 4.82 -10.73 8.53
C GLU A 127 3.51 -11.49 8.34
N ILE A 128 3.03 -11.62 7.09
CA ILE A 128 1.78 -12.31 6.76
C ILE A 128 2.04 -13.82 6.68
N PRO A 129 1.21 -14.68 7.30
CA PRO A 129 1.40 -16.12 7.24
C PRO A 129 1.16 -16.67 5.83
N GLU A 130 1.93 -17.69 5.44
CA GLU A 130 1.73 -18.36 4.14
C GLU A 130 0.42 -19.14 4.09
N ILE A 131 0.02 -19.71 5.22
CA ILE A 131 -1.25 -20.41 5.39
C ILE A 131 -2.22 -19.47 6.10
N VAL A 132 -3.36 -19.23 5.45
CA VAL A 132 -4.40 -18.34 5.98
C VAL A 132 -5.36 -19.13 6.85
N ASP A 133 -5.48 -18.76 8.10
CA ASP A 133 -6.53 -19.26 9.00
C ASP A 133 -7.79 -18.38 8.87
N GLN A 134 -8.55 -18.61 7.80
CA GLN A 134 -9.79 -17.87 7.57
C GLN A 134 -10.87 -18.25 8.56
N VAL A 135 -10.91 -19.51 8.98
CA VAL A 135 -11.92 -20.00 9.94
C VAL A 135 -11.75 -19.31 11.30
N GLY A 136 -10.55 -19.35 11.86
CA GLY A 136 -10.25 -18.66 13.12
C GLY A 136 -10.45 -17.15 13.05
N ALA A 137 -10.15 -16.53 11.90
CA ALA A 137 -10.43 -15.10 11.70
C ALA A 137 -11.93 -14.79 11.67
N LYS A 138 -12.76 -15.61 11.03
CA LYS A 138 -14.22 -15.46 11.05
C LYS A 138 -14.80 -15.71 12.45
N GLU A 139 -14.33 -16.74 13.15
CA GLU A 139 -14.73 -17.03 14.52
C GLU A 139 -14.44 -15.86 15.47
N SER A 140 -13.27 -15.23 15.35
CA SER A 140 -12.91 -14.07 16.18
C SER A 140 -13.78 -12.84 15.94
N LEU A 141 -14.46 -12.77 14.79
CA LEU A 141 -15.43 -11.74 14.42
C LEU A 141 -16.88 -12.18 14.62
N GLU A 142 -17.11 -13.39 15.12
CA GLU A 142 -18.45 -14.01 15.27
C GLU A 142 -19.22 -14.09 13.94
N ILE A 143 -18.51 -14.37 12.83
CA ILE A 143 -19.06 -14.47 11.47
C ILE A 143 -19.05 -15.93 11.02
N ASP A 144 -20.18 -16.44 10.54
CA ASP A 144 -20.35 -17.79 9.96
C ASP A 144 -20.78 -17.78 8.48
N SER A 145 -20.65 -16.63 7.81
CA SER A 145 -21.24 -16.37 6.51
C SER A 145 -20.24 -15.82 5.49
N ILE A 146 -20.74 -15.48 4.29
CA ILE A 146 -19.96 -14.77 3.27
C ILE A 146 -19.50 -13.43 3.84
N THR A 147 -18.21 -13.16 3.70
CA THR A 147 -17.56 -11.97 4.27
C THR A 147 -16.85 -11.19 3.18
N ILE A 148 -17.19 -9.92 3.05
CA ILE A 148 -16.53 -8.99 2.13
C ILE A 148 -15.74 -7.96 2.95
N ALA A 149 -14.41 -7.96 2.81
CA ALA A 149 -13.60 -6.90 3.38
C ALA A 149 -13.67 -5.65 2.49
N VAL A 150 -13.87 -4.47 3.11
CA VAL A 150 -14.01 -3.19 2.41
C VAL A 150 -12.93 -2.23 2.89
N LEU A 151 -11.97 -1.93 2.01
CA LEU A 151 -10.82 -1.08 2.31
C LEU A 151 -10.83 0.19 1.44
N PRO A 152 -11.57 1.24 1.85
CA PRO A 152 -11.77 2.44 1.01
C PRO A 152 -10.54 3.36 0.95
N GLY A 153 -9.50 3.06 1.71
CA GLY A 153 -8.25 3.83 1.75
C GLY A 153 -7.84 4.24 3.16
N SER A 154 -6.69 4.89 3.23
CA SER A 154 -6.05 5.32 4.49
C SER A 154 -5.94 6.84 4.63
N ARG A 155 -6.42 7.61 3.64
CA ARG A 155 -6.39 9.07 3.61
C ARG A 155 -7.79 9.65 3.57
N GLN A 156 -7.96 10.83 4.15
CA GLN A 156 -9.24 11.55 4.15
C GLN A 156 -9.80 11.71 2.72
N SER A 157 -8.98 12.13 1.77
CA SER A 157 -9.39 12.29 0.37
C SER A 157 -9.80 10.99 -0.32
N GLU A 158 -9.25 9.85 0.09
CA GLU A 158 -9.65 8.53 -0.40
C GLU A 158 -11.04 8.18 0.14
N ILE A 159 -11.27 8.37 1.45
CA ILE A 159 -12.58 8.13 2.06
C ILE A 159 -13.66 9.02 1.42
N GLU A 160 -13.36 10.28 1.15
CA GLU A 160 -14.30 11.22 0.52
C GLU A 160 -14.66 10.84 -0.93
N LEU A 161 -13.69 10.34 -1.71
CA LEU A 161 -13.88 10.03 -3.14
C LEU A 161 -14.34 8.59 -3.40
N ILE A 162 -13.88 7.63 -2.60
CA ILE A 162 -14.10 6.20 -2.81
C ILE A 162 -15.12 5.65 -1.81
N GLY A 163 -15.19 6.21 -0.60
CA GLY A 163 -16.12 5.77 0.43
C GLY A 163 -17.57 5.70 -0.07
N PRO A 164 -18.17 6.78 -0.59
CA PRO A 164 -19.55 6.75 -1.10
C PRO A 164 -19.76 5.63 -2.14
N LEU A 165 -18.83 5.49 -3.09
CA LEU A 165 -18.87 4.45 -4.12
C LEU A 165 -18.91 3.04 -3.51
N PHE A 166 -18.07 2.77 -2.52
CA PHE A 166 -18.02 1.45 -1.87
C PHE A 166 -19.26 1.18 -1.04
N PHE A 167 -19.78 2.18 -0.35
CA PHE A 167 -21.02 2.05 0.42
C PHE A 167 -22.25 1.82 -0.46
N GLU A 168 -22.34 2.47 -1.64
CA GLU A 168 -23.37 2.16 -2.64
C GLU A 168 -23.20 0.73 -3.20
N THR A 169 -21.96 0.29 -3.45
CA THR A 169 -21.67 -1.09 -3.85
C THR A 169 -22.14 -2.11 -2.79
N MET A 170 -21.90 -1.83 -1.52
CA MET A 170 -22.39 -2.67 -0.40
C MET A 170 -23.91 -2.75 -0.38
N ALA A 171 -24.63 -1.65 -0.62
CA ALA A 171 -26.09 -1.62 -0.71
C ALA A 171 -26.61 -2.52 -1.85
N ILE A 172 -25.96 -2.46 -3.03
CA ILE A 172 -26.32 -3.31 -4.18
C ILE A 172 -26.10 -4.79 -3.83
N LEU A 173 -24.93 -5.13 -3.25
CA LEU A 173 -24.62 -6.50 -2.85
C LEU A 173 -25.60 -7.00 -1.79
N ALA A 174 -25.90 -6.23 -0.75
CA ALA A 174 -26.87 -6.60 0.27
C ALA A 174 -28.27 -6.88 -0.33
N ASN A 175 -28.68 -6.13 -1.35
CA ASN A 175 -29.94 -6.37 -2.07
C ASN A 175 -29.92 -7.66 -2.88
N GLN A 176 -28.78 -8.06 -3.45
CA GLN A 176 -28.65 -9.30 -4.22
C GLN A 176 -28.64 -10.55 -3.30
N PHE A 177 -28.14 -10.39 -2.08
CA PHE A 177 -28.07 -11.47 -1.07
C PHE A 177 -29.30 -11.53 -0.15
N LYS A 178 -30.47 -11.02 -0.58
CA LYS A 178 -31.71 -11.07 0.23
C LYS A 178 -32.00 -12.49 0.75
N GLY A 179 -31.95 -12.66 2.07
CA GLY A 179 -32.18 -13.94 2.74
C GLY A 179 -30.94 -14.82 2.94
N GLN A 180 -29.74 -14.38 2.53
CA GLN A 180 -28.47 -15.01 2.88
C GLN A 180 -27.68 -14.10 3.84
N ASN A 181 -26.95 -14.69 4.76
CA ASN A 181 -26.07 -13.94 5.66
C ASN A 181 -24.85 -13.40 4.87
N LEU A 182 -24.74 -12.10 4.77
CA LEU A 182 -23.62 -11.39 4.18
C LEU A 182 -23.07 -10.37 5.18
N HIS A 183 -21.80 -10.47 5.51
CA HIS A 183 -21.11 -9.52 6.37
C HIS A 183 -20.11 -8.68 5.58
N PHE A 184 -20.07 -7.40 5.91
CA PHE A 184 -19.02 -6.50 5.49
C PHE A 184 -18.11 -6.19 6.68
N VAL A 185 -16.79 -6.23 6.45
CA VAL A 185 -15.79 -5.89 7.47
C VAL A 185 -14.93 -4.76 6.93
N LEU A 186 -14.96 -3.61 7.61
CA LEU A 186 -14.23 -2.42 7.19
C LEU A 186 -13.23 -2.00 8.27
N PRO A 187 -11.91 -2.19 8.04
CA PRO A 187 -10.88 -1.68 8.95
C PRO A 187 -10.71 -0.17 8.76
N VAL A 188 -10.91 0.59 9.83
CA VAL A 188 -10.69 2.04 9.89
C VAL A 188 -9.18 2.28 10.07
N ALA A 189 -8.50 2.70 9.02
CA ALA A 189 -7.04 2.78 8.98
C ALA A 189 -6.43 3.76 10.00
N ALA A 190 -7.19 4.77 10.44
CA ALA A 190 -6.74 5.72 11.46
C ALA A 190 -7.94 6.36 12.19
N PRO A 191 -7.82 6.71 13.47
CA PRO A 191 -8.92 7.24 14.27
C PRO A 191 -9.60 8.49 13.68
N HIS A 192 -8.85 9.38 13.05
CA HIS A 192 -9.39 10.61 12.44
C HIS A 192 -10.29 10.35 11.22
N LEU A 193 -10.27 9.15 10.62
CA LEU A 193 -11.11 8.74 9.49
C LEU A 193 -12.47 8.21 9.96
N ARG A 194 -12.56 7.76 11.23
CA ARG A 194 -13.77 7.14 11.77
C ARG A 194 -15.03 8.00 11.62
N PRO A 195 -15.02 9.32 11.90
CA PRO A 195 -16.23 10.14 11.75
C PRO A 195 -16.80 10.15 10.33
N ALA A 196 -15.94 10.21 9.31
CA ALA A 196 -16.37 10.19 7.92
C ALA A 196 -16.98 8.82 7.54
N ILE A 197 -16.36 7.72 7.98
CA ILE A 197 -16.86 6.35 7.74
C ILE A 197 -18.17 6.10 8.49
N GLU A 198 -18.30 6.56 9.74
CA GLU A 198 -19.56 6.45 10.51
C GLU A 198 -20.68 7.25 9.87
N GLY A 199 -20.40 8.41 9.27
CA GLY A 199 -21.40 9.17 8.50
C GLY A 199 -21.94 8.36 7.31
N LEU A 200 -21.07 7.69 6.55
CA LEU A 200 -21.46 6.81 5.45
C LEU A 200 -22.24 5.58 5.96
N ARG A 201 -21.81 4.99 7.08
CA ARG A 201 -22.49 3.87 7.71
C ARG A 201 -23.92 4.23 8.12
N GLN A 202 -24.12 5.38 8.75
CA GLN A 202 -25.46 5.84 9.15
C GLN A 202 -26.40 5.96 7.96
N GLN A 203 -25.93 6.51 6.82
CA GLN A 203 -26.73 6.61 5.61
C GLN A 203 -27.06 5.22 5.03
N LEU A 204 -26.09 4.31 5.02
CA LEU A 204 -26.29 2.94 4.56
C LEU A 204 -27.32 2.19 5.42
N VAL A 205 -27.18 2.23 6.75
CA VAL A 205 -28.08 1.56 7.69
C VAL A 205 -29.50 2.15 7.64
N ALA A 206 -29.63 3.46 7.44
CA ALA A 206 -30.93 4.10 7.28
C ALA A 206 -31.70 3.60 6.05
N SER A 207 -30.99 3.34 4.93
CA SER A 207 -31.59 2.80 3.70
C SER A 207 -31.67 1.28 3.65
N HIS A 208 -30.80 0.58 4.40
CA HIS A 208 -30.68 -0.88 4.44
C HIS A 208 -30.53 -1.37 5.90
N PRO A 209 -31.59 -1.36 6.72
CA PRO A 209 -31.50 -1.64 8.17
C PRO A 209 -30.97 -3.04 8.53
N GLY A 210 -31.02 -3.99 7.59
CA GLY A 210 -30.56 -5.37 7.80
C GLY A 210 -29.11 -5.63 7.40
N ILE A 211 -28.36 -4.59 6.96
CA ILE A 211 -26.98 -4.80 6.53
C ILE A 211 -26.05 -5.05 7.72
N GLN A 212 -25.23 -6.08 7.61
CA GLN A 212 -24.24 -6.44 8.62
C GLN A 212 -22.90 -5.79 8.26
N LEU A 213 -22.52 -4.76 9.00
CA LEU A 213 -21.25 -4.04 8.80
C LEU A 213 -20.49 -3.91 10.12
N ILE A 214 -19.34 -4.56 10.19
CA ILE A 214 -18.39 -4.50 11.31
C ILE A 214 -17.32 -3.47 10.97
N LEU A 215 -17.10 -2.49 11.85
CA LEU A 215 -15.98 -1.55 11.77
C LEU A 215 -14.91 -1.98 12.76
N LEU A 216 -13.69 -2.22 12.25
CA LEU A 216 -12.51 -2.52 13.06
C LEU A 216 -11.65 -1.26 13.26
N ASP A 217 -11.05 -1.09 14.42
CA ASP A 217 -10.08 -0.03 14.68
C ASP A 217 -8.68 -0.49 14.23
N GLY A 218 -8.29 -0.12 13.03
CA GLY A 218 -7.08 -0.64 12.39
C GLY A 218 -7.31 -2.05 11.83
N ASP A 219 -6.53 -2.98 12.23
CA ASP A 219 -6.55 -4.44 11.96
C ASP A 219 -7.04 -4.87 10.55
N ALA A 220 -6.39 -4.33 9.53
CA ALA A 220 -6.64 -4.75 8.16
C ALA A 220 -6.29 -6.24 7.94
N ASN A 221 -5.36 -6.80 8.72
CA ASN A 221 -4.99 -8.20 8.64
C ASN A 221 -6.16 -9.11 9.02
N LEU A 222 -6.87 -8.82 10.11
CA LEU A 222 -8.04 -9.58 10.52
C LEU A 222 -9.17 -9.50 9.49
N ALA A 223 -9.46 -8.28 8.98
CA ALA A 223 -10.46 -8.09 7.94
C ALA A 223 -10.12 -8.90 6.67
N LEU A 224 -8.86 -8.86 6.23
CA LEU A 224 -8.38 -9.61 5.07
C LEU A 224 -8.38 -11.12 5.32
N ALA A 225 -7.94 -11.58 6.50
CA ALA A 225 -7.94 -13.00 6.83
C ALA A 225 -9.36 -13.58 6.77
N ALA A 226 -10.37 -12.89 7.32
CA ALA A 226 -11.76 -13.34 7.35
C ALA A 226 -12.46 -13.27 5.99
N ALA A 227 -12.00 -12.44 5.05
CA ALA A 227 -12.70 -12.14 3.81
C ALA A 227 -12.78 -13.34 2.85
N ASP A 228 -13.89 -13.47 2.14
CA ASP A 228 -14.04 -14.29 0.94
C ASP A 228 -13.68 -13.51 -0.32
N VAL A 229 -14.02 -12.22 -0.37
CA VAL A 229 -13.66 -11.27 -1.43
C VAL A 229 -13.31 -9.91 -0.82
N VAL A 230 -12.47 -9.13 -1.48
CA VAL A 230 -12.05 -7.81 -1.02
C VAL A 230 -12.44 -6.73 -2.02
N LEU A 231 -13.12 -5.69 -1.56
CA LEU A 231 -13.36 -4.45 -2.29
C LEU A 231 -12.36 -3.41 -1.76
N ILE A 232 -11.43 -2.96 -2.61
CA ILE A 232 -10.24 -2.27 -2.13
C ILE A 232 -9.83 -1.07 -3.00
N ALA A 233 -9.44 0.02 -2.34
CA ALA A 233 -8.79 1.13 -3.00
C ALA A 233 -7.35 0.76 -3.42
N SER A 234 -6.90 1.29 -4.57
CA SER A 234 -5.53 1.05 -5.03
C SER A 234 -4.49 1.63 -4.07
N GLY A 235 -3.45 0.86 -3.80
CA GLY A 235 -2.35 1.21 -2.91
C GLY A 235 -1.64 -0.02 -2.37
N THR A 236 -0.79 0.15 -1.37
CA THR A 236 -0.03 -0.93 -0.72
C THR A 236 -0.92 -2.03 -0.15
N ALA A 237 -2.16 -1.69 0.27
CA ALA A 237 -3.13 -2.65 0.78
C ALA A 237 -3.52 -3.73 -0.25
N THR A 238 -3.40 -3.46 -1.56
CA THR A 238 -3.65 -4.46 -2.60
C THR A 238 -2.61 -5.59 -2.58
N LEU A 239 -1.35 -5.26 -2.28
CA LEU A 239 -0.31 -6.28 -2.04
C LEU A 239 -0.62 -7.08 -0.76
N GLN A 240 -1.03 -6.40 0.29
CA GLN A 240 -1.42 -7.05 1.54
C GLN A 240 -2.56 -8.06 1.29
N ALA A 241 -3.61 -7.68 0.56
CA ALA A 241 -4.71 -8.57 0.19
C ALA A 241 -4.23 -9.77 -0.67
N ALA A 242 -3.29 -9.57 -1.60
CA ALA A 242 -2.69 -10.65 -2.38
C ALA A 242 -1.88 -11.60 -1.50
N LEU A 243 -1.10 -11.10 -0.53
CA LEU A 243 -0.37 -11.92 0.43
C LEU A 243 -1.30 -12.71 1.35
N TRP A 244 -2.50 -12.21 1.64
CA TRP A 244 -3.60 -12.95 2.28
C TRP A 244 -4.35 -13.88 1.31
N LYS A 245 -3.93 -14.03 0.04
CA LYS A 245 -4.50 -14.89 -1.02
C LYS A 245 -5.98 -14.59 -1.28
N LYS A 246 -6.38 -13.33 -1.15
CA LYS A 246 -7.79 -12.95 -1.30
C LYS A 246 -8.08 -12.45 -2.72
N PRO A 247 -9.14 -12.98 -3.36
CA PRO A 247 -9.67 -12.35 -4.57
C PRO A 247 -10.14 -10.94 -4.24
N MET A 248 -9.90 -10.01 -5.16
CA MET A 248 -10.20 -8.60 -4.90
C MET A 248 -10.70 -7.88 -6.14
N VAL A 249 -11.43 -6.80 -5.89
CA VAL A 249 -11.80 -5.81 -6.90
C VAL A 249 -11.15 -4.49 -6.51
N ILE A 250 -10.23 -4.01 -7.34
CA ILE A 250 -9.49 -2.77 -7.10
C ILE A 250 -10.25 -1.61 -7.73
N SER A 251 -10.43 -0.54 -6.96
CA SER A 251 -10.97 0.71 -7.50
C SER A 251 -10.14 1.90 -7.05
N TYR A 252 -10.12 2.95 -7.89
CA TYR A 252 -9.46 4.19 -7.53
C TYR A 252 -10.06 5.39 -8.25
N LYS A 253 -10.29 6.44 -7.49
CA LYS A 253 -10.72 7.75 -7.99
C LYS A 253 -9.79 8.83 -7.47
N VAL A 254 -9.38 9.70 -8.36
CA VAL A 254 -8.65 10.94 -8.04
C VAL A 254 -9.32 12.12 -8.73
N PRO A 255 -9.10 13.35 -8.26
CA PRO A 255 -9.60 14.54 -8.96
C PRO A 255 -9.21 14.52 -10.44
N TRP A 256 -10.11 14.95 -11.31
CA TRP A 256 -9.97 14.85 -12.77
C TRP A 256 -8.61 15.36 -13.30
N LEU A 257 -8.13 16.48 -12.78
CA LEU A 257 -6.85 17.05 -13.20
C LEU A 257 -5.68 16.09 -12.87
N THR A 258 -5.69 15.49 -11.69
CA THR A 258 -4.70 14.49 -11.28
C THR A 258 -4.77 13.26 -12.18
N ALA A 259 -5.97 12.79 -12.53
CA ALA A 259 -6.16 11.67 -13.43
C ALA A 259 -5.54 11.93 -14.83
N GLN A 260 -5.73 13.15 -15.38
CA GLN A 260 -5.13 13.52 -16.66
C GLN A 260 -3.59 13.53 -16.63
N ILE A 261 -3.01 13.99 -15.52
CA ILE A 261 -1.55 13.97 -15.32
C ILE A 261 -1.06 12.52 -15.23
N MET A 262 -1.73 11.68 -14.45
CA MET A 262 -1.36 10.27 -14.29
C MET A 262 -1.45 9.49 -15.61
N LYS A 263 -2.51 9.71 -16.42
CA LYS A 263 -2.64 9.08 -17.74
C LYS A 263 -1.49 9.42 -18.70
N ARG A 264 -0.90 10.62 -18.57
CA ARG A 264 0.24 11.05 -19.41
C ARG A 264 1.59 10.59 -18.92
N GLN A 265 1.72 10.25 -17.64
CA GLN A 265 2.99 9.91 -16.99
C GLN A 265 3.11 8.43 -16.62
N GLY A 266 2.01 7.67 -16.66
CA GLY A 266 2.02 6.24 -16.36
C GLY A 266 2.57 5.42 -17.52
N TYR A 267 3.41 4.44 -17.21
CA TYR A 267 4.02 3.53 -18.19
C TYR A 267 3.35 2.16 -18.22
N LEU A 268 2.61 1.83 -17.17
CA LEU A 268 1.98 0.53 -17.01
C LEU A 268 0.47 0.63 -17.24
N PRO A 269 -0.16 -0.42 -17.80
CA PRO A 269 -1.61 -0.51 -17.90
C PRO A 269 -2.29 -0.79 -16.56
N TYR A 270 -1.52 -1.15 -15.53
CA TYR A 270 -1.98 -1.56 -14.20
C TYR A 270 -1.70 -0.48 -13.16
N VAL A 271 -2.53 -0.43 -12.11
CA VAL A 271 -2.30 0.42 -10.92
C VAL A 271 -2.22 -0.39 -9.62
N GLY A 272 -2.78 -1.58 -9.59
CA GLY A 272 -2.71 -2.49 -8.44
C GLY A 272 -1.42 -3.30 -8.42
N LEU A 273 -0.78 -3.37 -7.27
CA LEU A 273 0.46 -4.13 -7.11
C LEU A 273 0.35 -5.61 -7.54
N PRO A 274 -0.75 -6.34 -7.29
CA PRO A 274 -0.87 -7.72 -7.78
C PRO A 274 -0.74 -7.84 -9.29
N ASN A 275 -1.43 -6.97 -10.06
CA ASN A 275 -1.36 -6.98 -11.52
C ASN A 275 0.03 -6.58 -12.03
N ILE A 276 0.64 -5.57 -11.39
CA ILE A 276 2.01 -5.12 -11.71
C ILE A 276 3.02 -6.26 -11.49
N LEU A 277 2.94 -6.94 -10.36
CA LEU A 277 3.88 -8.01 -9.99
C LEU A 277 3.67 -9.29 -10.80
N CYS A 278 2.44 -9.57 -11.22
CA CYS A 278 2.14 -10.67 -12.11
C CYS A 278 2.37 -10.35 -13.60
N GLY A 279 2.50 -9.06 -13.96
CA GLY A 279 2.67 -8.62 -15.36
C GLY A 279 1.42 -8.76 -16.22
N GLU A 280 0.26 -9.03 -15.61
CA GLU A 280 -1.03 -9.23 -16.27
C GLU A 280 -2.20 -8.82 -15.36
N PHE A 281 -3.40 -8.65 -15.91
CA PHE A 281 -4.61 -8.44 -15.11
C PHE A 281 -5.05 -9.75 -14.44
N VAL A 282 -4.57 -10.02 -13.23
CA VAL A 282 -5.01 -11.17 -12.41
C VAL A 282 -6.23 -10.83 -11.55
N VAL A 283 -6.47 -9.54 -11.31
CA VAL A 283 -7.66 -9.02 -10.61
C VAL A 283 -8.21 -7.80 -11.36
N PRO A 284 -9.54 -7.57 -11.34
CA PRO A 284 -10.15 -6.42 -12.00
C PRO A 284 -9.74 -5.09 -11.33
N GLU A 285 -9.52 -4.07 -12.18
CA GLU A 285 -9.27 -2.68 -11.78
C GLU A 285 -10.31 -1.77 -12.44
N LEU A 286 -11.19 -1.18 -11.65
CA LEU A 286 -12.19 -0.23 -12.12
C LEU A 286 -11.81 1.18 -11.66
N LEU A 287 -11.33 1.99 -12.60
CA LEU A 287 -10.71 3.29 -12.31
C LEU A 287 -11.54 4.44 -12.87
N GLN A 288 -11.60 5.55 -12.15
CA GLN A 288 -12.23 6.80 -12.56
C GLN A 288 -13.69 6.59 -13.01
N ASP A 289 -14.00 6.80 -14.29
CA ASP A 289 -15.35 6.68 -14.86
C ASP A 289 -15.85 5.23 -14.94
N ALA A 290 -14.95 4.26 -14.98
CA ALA A 290 -15.29 2.83 -14.91
C ALA A 290 -15.61 2.37 -13.47
N ALA A 291 -15.26 3.17 -12.47
CA ALA A 291 -15.56 2.87 -11.06
C ALA A 291 -17.02 3.24 -10.75
N LYS A 292 -17.95 2.32 -11.11
CA LYS A 292 -19.39 2.43 -10.82
C LYS A 292 -19.82 1.37 -9.81
N PRO A 293 -20.76 1.67 -8.92
CA PRO A 293 -21.22 0.72 -7.90
C PRO A 293 -21.70 -0.62 -8.47
N GLU A 294 -22.45 -0.57 -9.59
CA GLU A 294 -23.01 -1.75 -10.26
C GLU A 294 -21.91 -2.63 -10.85
N ASP A 295 -20.89 -2.01 -11.46
CA ASP A 295 -19.76 -2.72 -12.05
C ASP A 295 -18.87 -3.35 -10.96
N LEU A 296 -18.62 -2.63 -9.87
CA LEU A 296 -17.91 -3.17 -8.71
C LEU A 296 -18.65 -4.34 -8.08
N ALA A 297 -19.97 -4.22 -7.90
CA ALA A 297 -20.80 -5.30 -7.36
C ALA A 297 -20.77 -6.53 -8.27
N ARG A 298 -20.83 -6.34 -9.59
CA ARG A 298 -20.74 -7.44 -10.57
C ARG A 298 -19.40 -8.18 -10.46
N GLU A 299 -18.28 -7.48 -10.34
CA GLU A 299 -16.96 -8.11 -10.20
C GLU A 299 -16.80 -8.84 -8.84
N VAL A 300 -17.35 -8.30 -7.77
CA VAL A 300 -17.39 -8.98 -6.46
C VAL A 300 -18.22 -10.28 -6.59
N MET A 301 -19.40 -10.21 -7.22
CA MET A 301 -20.26 -11.37 -7.46
C MET A 301 -19.58 -12.41 -8.39
N HIS A 302 -18.79 -11.96 -9.35
CA HIS A 302 -18.01 -12.86 -10.20
C HIS A 302 -17.10 -13.74 -9.34
N TRP A 303 -16.32 -13.16 -8.44
CA TRP A 303 -15.45 -13.93 -7.54
C TRP A 303 -16.22 -14.90 -6.65
N LEU A 304 -17.34 -14.49 -6.09
CA LEU A 304 -18.16 -15.33 -5.22
C LEU A 304 -18.79 -16.54 -5.95
N ASN A 305 -19.07 -16.38 -7.25
CA ASN A 305 -19.74 -17.42 -8.05
C ASN A 305 -18.76 -18.32 -8.83
N HIS A 306 -17.45 -18.02 -8.82
CA HIS A 306 -16.44 -18.77 -9.59
C HIS A 306 -15.29 -19.28 -8.68
N PRO A 307 -15.55 -20.28 -7.83
CA PRO A 307 -14.54 -20.80 -6.90
C PRO A 307 -13.29 -21.35 -7.60
N GLU A 308 -13.41 -21.85 -8.83
CA GLU A 308 -12.30 -22.31 -9.65
C GLU A 308 -11.35 -21.14 -10.04
N ALA A 309 -11.89 -19.96 -10.35
CA ALA A 309 -11.11 -18.77 -10.62
C ALA A 309 -10.39 -18.27 -9.35
N VAL A 310 -11.08 -18.33 -8.20
CA VAL A 310 -10.47 -18.03 -6.90
C VAL A 310 -9.30 -18.94 -6.60
N GLN A 311 -9.45 -20.26 -6.79
CA GLN A 311 -8.37 -21.23 -6.56
C GLN A 311 -7.17 -20.98 -7.49
N ALA A 312 -7.43 -20.65 -8.76
CA ALA A 312 -6.36 -20.32 -9.71
C ALA A 312 -5.60 -19.05 -9.27
N LEU A 313 -6.33 -18.01 -8.84
CA LEU A 313 -5.74 -16.79 -8.32
C LEU A 313 -4.93 -17.03 -7.03
N GLN A 314 -5.44 -17.85 -6.12
CA GLN A 314 -4.76 -18.18 -4.86
C GLN A 314 -3.39 -18.81 -5.11
N LYS A 315 -3.28 -19.74 -6.08
CA LYS A 315 -2.00 -20.33 -6.48
C LYS A 315 -1.00 -19.30 -6.99
N ARG A 316 -1.48 -18.32 -7.78
CA ARG A 316 -0.64 -17.20 -8.24
C ARG A 316 -0.15 -16.34 -7.07
N PHE A 317 -1.01 -16.09 -6.09
CA PHE A 317 -0.65 -15.30 -4.91
C PHE A 317 0.24 -16.08 -3.93
N GLU A 318 0.14 -17.40 -3.85
CA GLU A 318 1.09 -18.24 -3.11
C GLU A 318 2.50 -18.17 -3.73
N GLU A 319 2.59 -18.23 -5.06
CA GLU A 319 3.85 -18.08 -5.79
C GLU A 319 4.44 -16.69 -5.57
N LEU A 320 3.61 -15.62 -5.70
CA LEU A 320 4.00 -14.25 -5.43
C LEU A 320 4.52 -14.09 -4.00
N HIS A 321 3.81 -14.66 -3.01
CA HIS A 321 4.22 -14.62 -1.60
C HIS A 321 5.61 -15.23 -1.42
N ARG A 322 5.85 -16.41 -1.99
CA ARG A 322 7.14 -17.10 -1.91
C ARG A 322 8.28 -16.30 -2.55
N ILE A 323 8.02 -15.64 -3.68
CA ILE A 323 9.00 -14.76 -4.34
C ILE A 323 9.34 -13.57 -3.46
N LEU A 324 8.34 -12.94 -2.84
CA LEU A 324 8.52 -11.74 -2.02
C LEU A 324 9.07 -12.02 -0.63
N LYS A 325 8.91 -13.24 -0.11
CA LYS A 325 9.39 -13.64 1.20
C LYS A 325 10.89 -13.90 1.19
N ARG A 326 11.65 -12.97 1.71
CA ARG A 326 13.11 -13.02 1.84
C ARG A 326 13.50 -12.63 3.27
N PRO A 327 14.66 -13.01 3.75
CA PRO A 327 15.16 -12.52 5.05
C PRO A 327 15.59 -11.04 4.92
N THR A 328 14.64 -10.15 4.71
CA THR A 328 14.87 -8.74 4.37
C THR A 328 15.82 -8.05 5.34
N GLY A 329 15.63 -8.23 6.64
CA GLY A 329 16.50 -7.61 7.65
C GLY A 329 17.96 -8.06 7.53
N LEU A 330 18.21 -9.36 7.31
CA LEU A 330 19.55 -9.90 7.09
C LEU A 330 20.19 -9.36 5.82
N LEU A 331 19.43 -9.33 4.72
CA LEU A 331 19.92 -8.84 3.42
C LEU A 331 20.23 -7.34 3.47
N VAL A 332 19.45 -6.56 4.20
CA VAL A 332 19.73 -5.12 4.45
C VAL A 332 21.00 -4.96 5.27
N ALA A 333 21.17 -5.72 6.36
CA ALA A 333 22.36 -5.67 7.19
C ALA A 333 23.63 -6.02 6.38
N GLN A 334 23.59 -7.10 5.60
CA GLN A 334 24.71 -7.50 4.72
C GLN A 334 25.02 -6.42 3.67
N ALA A 335 24.00 -5.77 3.12
CA ALA A 335 24.22 -4.67 2.17
C ALA A 335 24.89 -3.46 2.82
N ILE A 336 24.58 -3.15 4.07
CA ILE A 336 25.23 -2.08 4.84
C ILE A 336 26.72 -2.43 5.09
N GLU A 337 27.00 -3.67 5.49
CA GLU A 337 28.39 -4.13 5.74
C GLU A 337 29.27 -4.13 4.48
N GLN A 338 28.66 -4.26 3.29
CA GLN A 338 29.37 -4.32 2.00
C GLN A 338 29.56 -2.95 1.33
N THR A 339 28.93 -1.91 1.87
CA THR A 339 28.97 -0.57 1.30
C THR A 339 29.94 0.34 2.05
#